data_f5fe7caf8e36027edd9e8a28faaf891b
#
_entry.id   f5fe7caf8e36027edd9e8a28faaf891b
#
_cell.length_a   1.000
_cell.length_b   1.000
_cell.length_c   1.000
_cell.angle_alpha   90.00
_cell.angle_beta   90.00
_cell.angle_gamma   90.00
#
_symmetry.space_group_name_H-M   'P 1'
#
loop_
_entity.id
_entity.type
_entity.pdbx_description
1 polymer ?
#
loop_
_entity_poly.entity_id
_entity_poly.type
_entity_poly.pdbx_seq_one_letter_code
_entity_poly.pdbx_strand_id
1 'polypeptide(L)'
;MTASESDFKYKRDWRSWPIIRHLRAMQFRRLKPLAEGRSNGLSTIRYYWHDFLNQHRHDIQGLALEIGNTETIRLYGDGALARADALDLSAHDPEVRVVADLSRADHVPGDQYDCFVNQFTTAVIYDIEAALYHAIRLLKPGGVLLINFWCVDFYLYRGVVMESGVPFHMYWWFTPIQVENMLHKLGLTDNDYTLDIYGNLMTRMAFLMNLPAHQLTRKELDFKDPGQPLLICARIVKPDSWQGEKPAYREPQWKPGDRPVDITADTSHYGDVYHEKN
;
A
#
# COMPACT_ATOMS: atom_id res chain seq x y z
N MET A 1 2.03 41.62 -0.91
CA MET A 1 3.28 41.72 -1.69
C MET A 1 3.18 40.72 -2.81
N THR A 2 2.86 41.17 -4.02
CA THR A 2 2.77 40.34 -5.23
C THR A 2 4.18 40.16 -5.77
N ALA A 3 4.69 38.93 -5.81
CA ALA A 3 5.94 38.60 -6.48
C ALA A 3 5.82 38.98 -7.96
N SER A 4 6.71 39.80 -8.47
CA SER A 4 6.69 40.24 -9.87
C SER A 4 7.16 39.10 -10.76
N GLU A 5 6.56 38.93 -11.92
CA GLU A 5 6.92 37.96 -12.98
C GLU A 5 8.41 38.03 -13.44
N SER A 6 9.16 39.03 -12.95
CA SER A 6 10.55 39.23 -13.36
C SER A 6 11.58 38.36 -12.64
N ASP A 7 11.22 37.64 -11.60
CA ASP A 7 12.18 36.90 -10.77
C ASP A 7 12.50 35.47 -11.26
N PHE A 8 11.80 34.98 -12.27
CA PHE A 8 12.14 33.73 -12.94
C PHE A 8 13.10 33.92 -14.12
N LYS A 9 14.28 34.42 -13.88
CA LYS A 9 15.36 34.35 -14.89
C LYS A 9 15.88 32.91 -14.94
N TYR A 10 15.34 32.10 -15.86
CA TYR A 10 15.99 30.85 -16.26
C TYR A 10 17.40 31.15 -16.76
N LYS A 11 18.41 30.80 -15.98
CA LYS A 11 19.76 30.75 -16.50
C LYS A 11 19.79 29.80 -17.68
N ARG A 12 20.11 30.28 -18.87
CA ARG A 12 20.32 29.43 -20.05
C ARG A 12 21.46 28.46 -19.76
N ASP A 13 21.10 27.23 -19.32
CA ASP A 13 22.05 26.15 -19.18
C ASP A 13 22.18 25.44 -20.55
N TRP A 14 23.36 24.92 -20.88
CA TRP A 14 23.63 24.11 -22.08
C TRP A 14 22.65 22.92 -22.21
N ARG A 15 22.13 22.45 -21.08
CA ARG A 15 21.09 21.41 -20.99
C ARG A 15 19.77 21.83 -21.60
N SER A 16 19.50 23.11 -21.76
CA SER A 16 18.29 23.68 -22.38
C SER A 16 18.39 23.79 -23.90
N TRP A 17 19.55 23.51 -24.50
CA TRP A 17 19.71 23.50 -25.95
C TRP A 17 18.73 22.52 -26.61
N PRO A 18 18.08 22.89 -27.74
CA PRO A 18 16.99 22.12 -28.33
C PRO A 18 17.31 20.64 -28.54
N ILE A 19 18.50 20.34 -29.07
CA ILE A 19 18.95 18.97 -29.33
C ILE A 19 19.16 18.20 -28.02
N ILE A 20 19.86 18.79 -27.05
CA ILE A 20 20.16 18.15 -25.77
C ILE A 20 18.87 17.94 -24.99
N ARG A 21 17.97 18.93 -24.97
CA ARG A 21 16.65 18.81 -24.36
C ARG A 21 15.84 17.70 -25.02
N HIS A 22 15.87 17.59 -26.36
CA HIS A 22 15.19 16.54 -27.09
C HIS A 22 15.75 15.15 -26.75
N LEU A 23 17.06 14.96 -26.78
CA LEU A 23 17.71 13.69 -26.43
C LEU A 23 17.41 13.28 -24.98
N ARG A 24 17.45 14.21 -24.03
CA ARG A 24 17.09 13.94 -22.63
C ARG A 24 15.63 13.54 -22.49
N ALA A 25 14.72 14.24 -23.19
CA ALA A 25 13.29 13.93 -23.15
C ALA A 25 12.95 12.61 -23.85
N MET A 26 13.72 12.16 -24.87
CA MET A 26 13.47 10.90 -25.58
C MET A 26 13.51 9.68 -24.64
N GLN A 27 14.35 9.68 -23.61
CA GLN A 27 14.44 8.58 -22.65
C GLN A 27 13.13 8.41 -21.84
N PHE A 28 12.34 9.48 -21.70
CA PHE A 28 11.08 9.50 -20.95
C PHE A 28 9.84 9.54 -21.85
N ARG A 29 10.02 9.58 -23.19
CA ARG A 29 8.90 9.62 -24.15
C ARG A 29 8.35 8.22 -24.41
N ARG A 30 7.77 7.63 -23.37
CA ARG A 30 7.11 6.33 -23.46
C ARG A 30 5.64 6.49 -23.12
N LEU A 31 4.79 5.81 -23.87
CA LEU A 31 3.34 5.75 -23.62
C LEU A 31 2.97 4.53 -22.79
N LYS A 32 3.86 3.54 -22.71
CA LYS A 32 3.63 2.27 -22.00
C LYS A 32 4.86 1.94 -21.14
N PRO A 33 4.70 1.14 -20.08
CA PRO A 33 5.82 0.60 -19.31
C PRO A 33 6.83 -0.16 -20.18
N LEU A 34 8.02 -0.44 -19.63
CA LEU A 34 9.07 -1.20 -20.33
C LEU A 34 8.73 -2.68 -20.44
N ALA A 35 8.04 -3.22 -19.46
CA ALA A 35 7.57 -4.60 -19.44
C ALA A 35 6.05 -4.62 -19.30
N GLU A 36 5.40 -5.51 -20.04
CA GLU A 36 3.98 -5.81 -19.90
C GLU A 36 3.80 -6.98 -18.90
N GLY A 37 2.67 -6.98 -18.18
CA GLY A 37 2.37 -8.02 -17.22
C GLY A 37 3.17 -7.92 -15.90
N ARG A 38 3.22 -9.01 -15.14
CA ARG A 38 4.07 -9.10 -13.94
C ARG A 38 5.53 -9.00 -14.36
N SER A 39 6.26 -8.07 -13.75
CA SER A 39 7.70 -8.00 -13.95
C SER A 39 8.33 -9.36 -13.57
N ASN A 40 9.37 -9.77 -14.31
CA ASN A 40 10.12 -10.99 -14.01
C ASN A 40 10.95 -10.83 -12.71
N GLY A 41 10.29 -10.51 -11.59
CA GLY A 41 10.94 -10.31 -10.31
C GLY A 41 10.15 -9.44 -9.35
N LEU A 42 10.75 -9.16 -8.20
CA LEU A 42 10.14 -8.41 -7.12
C LEU A 42 10.02 -6.92 -7.50
N SER A 43 8.81 -6.37 -7.44
CA SER A 43 8.60 -4.93 -7.64
C SER A 43 9.25 -4.10 -6.52
N THR A 44 9.55 -2.84 -6.79
CA THR A 44 10.20 -1.95 -5.80
C THR A 44 9.36 -1.76 -4.54
N ILE A 45 8.02 -1.70 -4.64
CA ILE A 45 7.14 -1.60 -3.46
C ILE A 45 7.20 -2.86 -2.61
N ARG A 46 7.23 -4.04 -3.23
CA ARG A 46 7.34 -5.31 -2.50
C ARG A 46 8.72 -5.48 -1.88
N TYR A 47 9.78 -5.02 -2.57
CA TYR A 47 11.12 -4.98 -2.01
C TYR A 47 11.16 -4.19 -0.70
N TYR A 48 10.60 -2.98 -0.66
CA TYR A 48 10.55 -2.17 0.55
C TYR A 48 9.65 -2.77 1.64
N TRP A 49 8.55 -3.38 1.25
CA TRP A 49 7.68 -4.07 2.21
C TRP A 49 8.40 -5.26 2.86
N HIS A 50 9.12 -6.06 2.09
CA HIS A 50 9.93 -7.16 2.63
C HIS A 50 11.05 -6.66 3.54
N ASP A 51 11.70 -5.55 3.19
CA ASP A 51 12.72 -4.92 4.04
C ASP A 51 12.13 -4.49 5.40
N PHE A 52 10.96 -3.82 5.37
CA PHE A 52 10.23 -3.42 6.57
C PHE A 52 9.83 -4.64 7.43
N LEU A 53 9.27 -5.68 6.83
CA LEU A 53 8.88 -6.89 7.56
C LEU A 53 10.09 -7.60 8.20
N ASN A 54 11.24 -7.62 7.51
CA ASN A 54 12.48 -8.18 8.09
C ASN A 54 12.93 -7.40 9.33
N GLN A 55 12.81 -6.08 9.32
CA GLN A 55 13.17 -5.24 10.47
C GLN A 55 12.24 -5.47 11.66
N HIS A 56 10.97 -5.74 11.39
CA HIS A 56 9.91 -5.92 12.41
C HIS A 56 9.46 -7.38 12.58
N ARG A 57 10.24 -8.36 12.10
CA ARG A 57 9.87 -9.78 12.19
C ARG A 57 9.60 -10.27 13.60
N HIS A 58 10.25 -9.66 14.61
CA HIS A 58 10.06 -9.98 16.02
C HIS A 58 8.66 -9.66 16.55
N ASP A 59 7.91 -8.79 15.88
CA ASP A 59 6.51 -8.48 16.21
C ASP A 59 5.55 -9.54 15.68
N ILE A 60 5.96 -10.36 14.70
CA ILE A 60 5.11 -11.40 14.09
C ILE A 60 5.19 -12.67 14.92
N GLN A 61 4.38 -12.74 15.97
CA GLN A 61 4.38 -13.83 16.94
C GLN A 61 2.99 -14.09 17.51
N GLY A 62 2.86 -15.17 18.29
CA GLY A 62 1.65 -15.50 18.99
C GLY A 62 0.48 -15.81 18.04
N LEU A 63 -0.68 -15.25 18.30
CA LEU A 63 -1.85 -15.33 17.41
C LEU A 63 -1.77 -14.17 16.41
N ALA A 64 -1.42 -14.49 15.18
CA ALA A 64 -1.25 -13.49 14.13
C ALA A 64 -2.35 -13.55 13.07
N LEU A 65 -2.74 -12.39 12.54
CA LEU A 65 -3.73 -12.20 11.49
C LEU A 65 -3.06 -11.61 10.25
N GLU A 66 -3.47 -12.04 9.06
CA GLU A 66 -3.10 -11.43 7.78
C GLU A 66 -4.33 -11.26 6.89
N ILE A 67 -4.34 -10.28 6.00
CA ILE A 67 -5.41 -10.14 5.01
C ILE A 67 -5.16 -11.06 3.82
N GLY A 68 -6.20 -11.80 3.42
CA GLY A 68 -6.24 -12.66 2.25
C GLY A 68 -5.76 -14.07 2.52
N ASN A 69 -4.54 -14.24 2.99
CA ASN A 69 -3.92 -15.53 3.29
C ASN A 69 -2.98 -15.43 4.51
N THR A 70 -2.20 -16.46 4.81
CA THR A 70 -1.27 -16.48 5.95
C THR A 70 0.21 -16.60 5.54
N GLU A 71 0.52 -16.43 4.26
CA GLU A 71 1.85 -16.68 3.71
C GLU A 71 2.90 -15.76 4.32
N THR A 72 2.59 -14.48 4.46
CA THR A 72 3.54 -13.48 4.97
C THR A 72 3.83 -13.70 6.45
N ILE A 73 2.79 -13.87 7.27
CA ILE A 73 3.00 -14.11 8.71
C ILE A 73 3.71 -15.43 8.97
N ARG A 74 3.48 -16.47 8.17
CA ARG A 74 4.23 -17.73 8.26
C ARG A 74 5.70 -17.57 7.85
N LEU A 75 5.96 -16.80 6.77
CA LEU A 75 7.30 -16.58 6.27
C LEU A 75 8.18 -15.82 7.28
N TYR A 76 7.62 -14.81 7.93
CA TYR A 76 8.39 -13.92 8.81
C TYR A 76 8.32 -14.30 10.30
N GLY A 77 7.21 -14.93 10.73
CA GLY A 77 6.98 -15.31 12.12
C GLY A 77 7.72 -16.57 12.58
N ASP A 78 8.12 -17.43 11.65
CA ASP A 78 9.00 -18.60 11.78
C ASP A 78 9.11 -19.18 13.21
N GLY A 79 8.23 -20.10 13.58
CA GLY A 79 8.27 -20.78 14.89
C GLY A 79 7.82 -19.95 16.10
N ALA A 80 7.65 -18.63 15.97
CA ALA A 80 7.11 -17.76 17.03
C ALA A 80 5.57 -17.70 17.00
N LEU A 81 4.93 -18.22 15.95
CA LEU A 81 3.47 -18.23 15.80
C LEU A 81 2.83 -19.34 16.62
N ALA A 82 1.89 -18.98 17.48
CA ALA A 82 0.97 -19.96 18.11
C ALA A 82 -0.12 -20.38 17.12
N ARG A 83 -0.60 -19.42 16.32
CA ARG A 83 -1.58 -19.67 15.23
C ARG A 83 -1.53 -18.54 14.20
N ALA A 84 -1.72 -18.89 12.94
CA ALA A 84 -1.86 -17.99 11.82
C ALA A 84 -3.30 -18.04 11.31
N ASP A 85 -3.99 -16.91 11.28
CA ASP A 85 -5.35 -16.76 10.77
C ASP A 85 -5.34 -15.77 9.60
N ALA A 86 -6.20 -16.01 8.61
CA ALA A 86 -6.46 -15.02 7.55
C ALA A 86 -7.82 -14.34 7.77
N LEU A 87 -7.91 -13.07 7.35
CA LEU A 87 -9.13 -12.28 7.23
C LEU A 87 -9.41 -12.02 5.75
N ASP A 88 -10.62 -12.36 5.30
CA ASP A 88 -11.08 -12.02 3.94
C ASP A 88 -12.59 -11.81 3.91
N LEU A 89 -13.09 -11.30 2.78
CA LEU A 89 -14.51 -11.06 2.53
C LEU A 89 -15.33 -12.35 2.38
N SER A 90 -14.69 -13.47 2.05
CA SER A 90 -15.33 -14.78 1.92
C SER A 90 -14.42 -15.89 2.43
N ALA A 91 -15.02 -17.00 2.86
CA ALA A 91 -14.32 -18.21 3.33
C ALA A 91 -13.89 -19.08 2.14
N HIS A 92 -12.99 -18.59 1.31
CA HIS A 92 -12.49 -19.29 0.12
C HIS A 92 -11.35 -20.28 0.43
N ASP A 93 -10.73 -20.15 1.59
CA ASP A 93 -9.63 -20.97 2.08
C ASP A 93 -9.86 -21.36 3.56
N PRO A 94 -9.48 -22.58 4.02
CA PRO A 94 -9.59 -23.00 5.42
C PRO A 94 -8.84 -22.11 6.43
N GLU A 95 -7.84 -21.36 5.99
CA GLU A 95 -7.09 -20.42 6.83
C GLU A 95 -7.84 -19.11 7.05
N VAL A 96 -8.85 -18.78 6.24
CA VAL A 96 -9.73 -17.62 6.44
C VAL A 96 -10.69 -17.90 7.59
N ARG A 97 -10.23 -17.61 8.80
CA ARG A 97 -11.01 -17.78 10.03
C ARG A 97 -11.85 -16.56 10.38
N VAL A 98 -11.50 -15.40 9.83
CA VAL A 98 -12.22 -14.15 10.01
C VAL A 98 -12.82 -13.73 8.67
N VAL A 99 -14.12 -13.97 8.52
CA VAL A 99 -14.85 -13.51 7.33
C VAL A 99 -15.48 -12.18 7.65
N ALA A 100 -14.91 -11.10 7.12
CA ALA A 100 -15.37 -9.74 7.41
C ALA A 100 -14.90 -8.74 6.35
N ASP A 101 -15.71 -7.75 6.06
CA ASP A 101 -15.27 -6.47 5.54
C ASP A 101 -14.60 -5.70 6.69
N LEU A 102 -13.30 -5.43 6.58
CA LEU A 102 -12.54 -4.80 7.67
C LEU A 102 -13.10 -3.41 8.04
N SER A 103 -13.77 -2.72 7.13
CA SER A 103 -14.43 -1.45 7.44
C SER A 103 -15.73 -1.60 8.26
N ARG A 104 -16.25 -2.83 8.39
CA ARG A 104 -17.50 -3.18 9.08
C ARG A 104 -17.36 -4.40 10.01
N ALA A 105 -16.19 -4.62 10.57
CA ALA A 105 -15.88 -5.81 11.33
C ALA A 105 -16.39 -5.80 12.80
N ASP A 106 -17.52 -5.13 13.09
CA ASP A 106 -18.09 -5.02 14.46
C ASP A 106 -18.43 -6.39 15.07
N HIS A 107 -18.84 -7.35 14.26
CA HIS A 107 -19.20 -8.70 14.69
C HIS A 107 -17.98 -9.54 15.09
N VAL A 108 -16.76 -9.12 14.71
CA VAL A 108 -15.53 -9.81 15.08
C VAL A 108 -15.10 -9.33 16.47
N PRO A 109 -14.85 -10.24 17.44
CA PRO A 109 -14.39 -9.83 18.77
C PRO A 109 -13.09 -9.05 18.70
N GLY A 110 -12.98 -8.00 19.53
CA GLY A 110 -11.73 -7.25 19.70
C GLY A 110 -10.71 -7.99 20.58
N ASP A 111 -9.50 -7.44 20.69
CA ASP A 111 -8.44 -7.90 21.62
C ASP A 111 -8.04 -9.38 21.44
N GLN A 112 -7.99 -9.84 20.19
CA GLN A 112 -7.72 -11.24 19.88
C GLN A 112 -6.27 -11.50 19.44
N TYR A 113 -5.67 -10.58 18.68
CA TYR A 113 -4.42 -10.84 17.97
C TYR A 113 -3.22 -10.16 18.59
N ASP A 114 -2.10 -10.87 18.61
CA ASP A 114 -0.80 -10.33 19.04
C ASP A 114 -0.15 -9.53 17.91
N CYS A 115 -0.38 -9.93 16.64
CA CYS A 115 0.09 -9.23 15.46
C CYS A 115 -0.97 -9.23 14.36
N PHE A 116 -1.03 -8.15 13.59
CA PHE A 116 -1.84 -8.08 12.36
C PHE A 116 -0.99 -7.52 11.22
N VAL A 117 -0.84 -8.28 10.15
CA VAL A 117 -0.16 -7.86 8.91
C VAL A 117 -1.21 -7.48 7.87
N ASN A 118 -1.26 -6.20 7.51
CA ASN A 118 -2.17 -5.66 6.51
C ASN A 118 -1.38 -5.10 5.33
N GLN A 119 -1.27 -5.88 4.26
CA GLN A 119 -0.44 -5.53 3.12
C GLN A 119 -1.26 -5.20 1.87
N PHE A 120 -0.91 -4.09 1.24
CA PHE A 120 -1.41 -3.65 -0.08
C PHE A 120 -2.94 -3.53 -0.23
N THR A 121 -3.68 -3.40 0.86
CA THR A 121 -5.14 -3.28 0.85
C THR A 121 -5.64 -1.86 1.11
N THR A 122 -4.82 -1.00 1.70
CA THR A 122 -5.22 0.36 2.10
C THR A 122 -5.76 1.21 0.95
N ALA A 123 -5.23 1.02 -0.26
CA ALA A 123 -5.67 1.75 -1.44
C ALA A 123 -7.05 1.29 -1.95
N VAL A 124 -7.48 0.06 -1.63
CA VAL A 124 -8.69 -0.56 -2.17
C VAL A 124 -9.87 -0.59 -1.19
N ILE A 125 -9.65 -0.22 0.06
CA ILE A 125 -10.71 -0.08 1.05
C ILE A 125 -11.22 1.36 1.03
N TYR A 126 -12.50 1.56 0.68
CA TYR A 126 -13.09 2.90 0.59
C TYR A 126 -13.09 3.63 1.92
N ASP A 127 -13.62 3.02 2.98
CA ASP A 127 -13.61 3.59 4.33
C ASP A 127 -12.38 3.13 5.11
N ILE A 128 -11.24 3.70 4.74
CA ILE A 128 -9.95 3.34 5.33
C ILE A 128 -9.85 3.70 6.82
N GLU A 129 -10.51 4.77 7.28
CA GLU A 129 -10.51 5.15 8.69
C GLU A 129 -11.24 4.10 9.54
N ALA A 130 -12.40 3.62 9.09
CA ALA A 130 -13.12 2.53 9.76
C ALA A 130 -12.32 1.21 9.74
N ALA A 131 -11.66 0.91 8.62
CA ALA A 131 -10.81 -0.27 8.53
C ALA A 131 -9.61 -0.22 9.48
N LEU A 132 -8.94 0.94 9.59
CA LEU A 132 -7.84 1.14 10.53
C LEU A 132 -8.33 1.03 11.99
N TYR A 133 -9.49 1.61 12.31
CA TYR A 133 -10.11 1.45 13.63
C TYR A 133 -10.29 -0.03 13.97
N HIS A 134 -10.90 -0.81 13.07
CA HIS A 134 -11.10 -2.23 13.31
C HIS A 134 -9.80 -3.01 13.35
N ALA A 135 -8.80 -2.68 12.52
CA ALA A 135 -7.49 -3.31 12.57
C ALA A 135 -6.83 -3.16 13.95
N ILE A 136 -6.87 -1.94 14.52
CA ILE A 136 -6.35 -1.68 15.87
C ILE A 136 -7.21 -2.36 16.93
N ARG A 137 -8.54 -2.33 16.80
CA ARG A 137 -9.48 -2.94 17.73
C ARG A 137 -9.28 -4.46 17.87
N LEU A 138 -8.95 -5.14 16.76
CA LEU A 138 -8.71 -6.59 16.74
C LEU A 138 -7.45 -7.00 17.50
N LEU A 139 -6.48 -6.10 17.64
CA LEU A 139 -5.26 -6.35 18.39
C LEU A 139 -5.53 -6.37 19.90
N LYS A 140 -4.81 -7.21 20.62
CA LYS A 140 -4.67 -7.13 22.07
C LYS A 140 -4.00 -5.82 22.48
N PRO A 141 -4.19 -5.33 23.71
CA PRO A 141 -3.28 -4.34 24.28
C PRO A 141 -1.82 -4.76 24.08
N GLY A 142 -0.96 -3.85 23.62
CA GLY A 142 0.43 -4.15 23.26
C GLY A 142 0.62 -4.90 21.93
N GLY A 143 -0.45 -5.34 21.28
CA GLY A 143 -0.38 -5.99 19.97
C GLY A 143 0.02 -5.03 18.86
N VAL A 144 0.59 -5.55 17.77
CA VAL A 144 1.23 -4.77 16.72
C VAL A 144 0.51 -4.92 15.38
N LEU A 145 0.20 -3.79 14.73
CA LEU A 145 -0.23 -3.73 13.34
C LEU A 145 0.96 -3.34 12.46
N LEU A 146 1.28 -4.18 11.49
CA LEU A 146 2.23 -3.88 10.42
C LEU A 146 1.42 -3.64 9.14
N ILE A 147 1.46 -2.41 8.63
CA ILE A 147 0.60 -1.98 7.52
C ILE A 147 1.36 -1.10 6.55
N ASN A 148 0.98 -1.10 5.29
CA ASN A 148 1.55 -0.21 4.29
C ASN A 148 0.49 0.63 3.57
N PHE A 149 0.93 1.80 3.07
CA PHE A 149 0.13 2.77 2.35
C PHE A 149 0.83 3.16 1.04
N TRP A 150 0.07 3.17 -0.04
CA TRP A 150 0.59 3.48 -1.37
C TRP A 150 0.74 5.00 -1.56
N CYS A 151 1.91 5.42 -2.00
CA CYS A 151 2.17 6.83 -2.32
C CYS A 151 2.28 7.09 -3.82
N VAL A 152 2.47 6.04 -4.61
CA VAL A 152 2.63 6.18 -6.06
C VAL A 152 1.26 6.29 -6.72
N ASP A 153 1.11 7.27 -7.60
CA ASP A 153 -0.06 7.55 -8.41
C ASP A 153 -0.19 6.56 -9.59
N PHE A 154 -0.53 5.35 -9.26
CA PHE A 154 -0.74 4.26 -10.19
C PHE A 154 -2.18 3.77 -10.03
N TYR A 155 -2.92 3.65 -11.13
CA TYR A 155 -4.29 3.18 -11.12
C TYR A 155 -4.41 1.82 -11.77
N LEU A 156 -4.68 0.80 -10.98
CA LEU A 156 -5.11 -0.51 -11.46
C LEU A 156 -6.57 -0.38 -11.91
N TYR A 157 -6.74 -0.32 -13.20
CA TYR A 157 -8.05 -0.23 -13.80
C TYR A 157 -8.50 -1.61 -14.30
N ARG A 158 -9.76 -1.90 -14.06
CA ARG A 158 -10.56 -3.04 -14.47
C ARG A 158 -10.41 -4.32 -13.65
N GLY A 159 -11.54 -4.71 -13.10
CA GLY A 159 -12.03 -6.09 -12.99
C GLY A 159 -11.05 -7.10 -12.40
N VAL A 160 -10.02 -6.62 -11.72
CA VAL A 160 -9.22 -7.51 -10.92
C VAL A 160 -10.17 -8.03 -9.85
N VAL A 161 -10.43 -9.31 -9.94
CA VAL A 161 -11.26 -10.01 -8.96
C VAL A 161 -10.28 -10.60 -7.97
N MET A 162 -10.45 -10.28 -6.69
CA MET A 162 -9.67 -10.91 -5.62
C MET A 162 -10.01 -12.40 -5.55
N GLU A 163 -9.22 -13.19 -4.86
CA GLU A 163 -9.50 -14.62 -4.60
C GLU A 163 -10.88 -14.81 -3.94
N SER A 164 -11.32 -13.83 -3.15
CA SER A 164 -12.67 -13.75 -2.60
C SER A 164 -13.80 -13.59 -3.64
N GLY A 165 -13.49 -13.43 -4.92
CA GLY A 165 -14.48 -13.18 -5.98
C GLY A 165 -14.98 -11.73 -6.04
N VAL A 166 -14.43 -10.82 -5.23
CA VAL A 166 -14.87 -9.42 -5.14
C VAL A 166 -14.00 -8.55 -6.06
N PRO A 167 -14.60 -7.77 -6.98
CA PRO A 167 -13.83 -6.79 -7.75
C PRO A 167 -13.31 -5.70 -6.83
N PHE A 168 -12.05 -5.30 -7.02
CA PHE A 168 -11.50 -4.19 -6.26
C PHE A 168 -11.22 -2.96 -7.14
N HIS A 169 -11.30 -1.80 -6.50
CA HIS A 169 -10.95 -0.51 -7.10
C HIS A 169 -9.99 0.21 -6.18
N MET A 170 -9.04 0.94 -6.77
CA MET A 170 -8.18 1.82 -5.99
C MET A 170 -8.91 3.14 -5.75
N TYR A 171 -9.05 3.49 -4.48
CA TYR A 171 -9.70 4.74 -4.05
C TYR A 171 -8.66 5.77 -3.59
N TRP A 172 -7.49 5.33 -3.11
CA TRP A 172 -6.60 6.19 -2.34
C TRP A 172 -5.14 6.07 -2.75
N TRP A 173 -4.46 7.20 -2.71
CA TRP A 173 -3.02 7.33 -2.61
C TRP A 173 -2.74 8.20 -1.39
N PHE A 174 -1.68 7.87 -0.65
CA PHE A 174 -1.45 8.46 0.66
C PHE A 174 -0.21 9.35 0.68
N THR A 175 -0.26 10.38 1.51
CA THR A 175 0.90 11.17 1.91
C THR A 175 1.24 10.83 3.38
N PRO A 176 2.51 11.01 3.82
CA PRO A 176 2.86 10.77 5.22
C PRO A 176 1.97 11.53 6.21
N ILE A 177 1.75 12.83 5.98
CA ILE A 177 0.91 13.66 6.85
C ILE A 177 -0.55 13.19 6.90
N GLN A 178 -1.07 12.62 5.81
CA GLN A 178 -2.42 12.05 5.81
C GLN A 178 -2.49 10.81 6.68
N VAL A 179 -1.48 9.94 6.63
CA VAL A 179 -1.40 8.74 7.48
C VAL A 179 -1.34 9.14 8.95
N GLU A 180 -0.46 10.06 9.33
CA GLU A 180 -0.35 10.58 10.71
C GLU A 180 -1.69 11.15 11.20
N ASN A 181 -2.35 11.99 10.40
CA ASN A 181 -3.65 12.55 10.77
C ASN A 181 -4.73 11.48 10.98
N MET A 182 -4.74 10.41 10.16
CA MET A 182 -5.68 9.30 10.37
C MET A 182 -5.40 8.56 11.68
N LEU A 183 -4.12 8.32 12.01
CA LEU A 183 -3.73 7.65 13.25
C LEU A 183 -4.08 8.49 14.48
N HIS A 184 -3.78 9.79 14.47
CA HIS A 184 -4.15 10.72 15.54
C HIS A 184 -5.66 10.80 15.73
N LYS A 185 -6.44 10.85 14.65
CA LYS A 185 -7.91 10.84 14.69
C LYS A 185 -8.46 9.57 15.35
N LEU A 186 -7.76 8.46 15.25
CA LEU A 186 -8.09 7.20 15.92
C LEU A 186 -7.58 7.12 17.36
N GLY A 187 -7.11 8.23 17.93
CA GLY A 187 -6.66 8.32 19.32
C GLY A 187 -5.27 7.78 19.59
N LEU A 188 -4.44 7.59 18.54
CA LEU A 188 -3.03 7.25 18.69
C LEU A 188 -2.18 8.52 18.82
N THR A 189 -1.04 8.40 19.47
CA THR A 189 -0.04 9.46 19.65
C THR A 189 1.25 9.09 18.92
N ASP A 190 2.17 10.03 18.77
CA ASP A 190 3.48 9.81 18.13
C ASP A 190 4.32 8.71 18.80
N ASN A 191 3.99 8.32 20.05
CA ASN A 191 4.65 7.23 20.75
C ASN A 191 4.09 5.84 20.39
N ASP A 192 2.93 5.78 19.76
CA ASP A 192 2.20 4.54 19.50
C ASP A 192 2.50 3.98 18.12
N TYR A 193 3.21 4.73 17.26
CA TYR A 193 3.56 4.27 15.92
C TYR A 193 4.91 4.79 15.44
N THR A 194 5.45 4.10 14.44
CA THR A 194 6.56 4.58 13.62
C THR A 194 6.19 4.49 12.15
N LEU A 195 6.64 5.49 11.36
CA LEU A 195 6.46 5.51 9.92
C LEU A 195 7.81 5.41 9.22
N ASP A 196 7.99 4.38 8.41
CA ASP A 196 9.09 4.25 7.49
C ASP A 196 8.66 4.67 6.09
N ILE A 197 9.27 5.75 5.59
CA ILE A 197 8.97 6.30 4.27
C ILE A 197 10.03 5.81 3.30
N TYR A 198 9.64 4.98 2.36
CA TYR A 198 10.52 4.40 1.36
C TYR A 198 10.30 5.03 -0.01
N GLY A 199 11.38 5.14 -0.76
CA GLY A 199 11.35 5.52 -2.16
C GLY A 199 12.13 6.78 -2.49
N ASN A 200 12.26 6.99 -3.78
CA ASN A 200 12.87 8.13 -4.44
C ASN A 200 12.40 8.18 -5.90
N LEU A 201 12.80 9.20 -6.64
CA LEU A 201 12.39 9.34 -8.04
C LEU A 201 12.72 8.09 -8.89
N MET A 202 13.91 7.50 -8.70
CA MET A 202 14.32 6.33 -9.49
C MET A 202 13.45 5.12 -9.20
N THR A 203 13.16 4.83 -7.93
CA THR A 203 12.34 3.66 -7.55
C THR A 203 10.87 3.85 -7.90
N ARG A 204 10.35 5.10 -7.87
CA ARG A 204 9.02 5.42 -8.42
C ARG A 204 8.95 5.18 -9.92
N MET A 205 9.94 5.69 -10.66
CA MET A 205 10.02 5.44 -12.11
C MET A 205 10.16 3.95 -12.43
N ALA A 206 10.98 3.23 -11.68
CA ALA A 206 11.12 1.78 -11.85
C ALA A 206 9.80 1.05 -11.64
N PHE A 207 9.03 1.43 -10.61
CA PHE A 207 7.69 0.88 -10.38
C PHE A 207 6.75 1.17 -11.56
N LEU A 208 6.64 2.44 -11.98
CA LEU A 208 5.78 2.84 -13.09
C LEU A 208 6.20 2.24 -14.44
N MET A 209 7.49 1.96 -14.61
CA MET A 209 8.04 1.30 -15.79
C MET A 209 8.00 -0.23 -15.70
N ASN A 210 7.48 -0.77 -14.62
CA ASN A 210 7.47 -2.22 -14.34
C ASN A 210 8.87 -2.85 -14.37
N LEU A 211 9.85 -2.15 -13.81
CA LEU A 211 11.22 -2.67 -13.61
C LEU A 211 11.31 -3.33 -12.23
N PRO A 212 11.79 -4.56 -12.15
CA PRO A 212 11.96 -5.24 -10.86
C PRO A 212 13.15 -4.67 -10.06
N ALA A 213 13.07 -4.78 -8.74
CA ALA A 213 14.06 -4.22 -7.82
C ALA A 213 15.49 -4.72 -8.08
N HIS A 214 15.67 -5.97 -8.54
CA HIS A 214 17.01 -6.54 -8.82
C HIS A 214 17.73 -5.86 -10.00
N GLN A 215 17.04 -5.05 -10.81
CA GLN A 215 17.66 -4.26 -11.88
C GLN A 215 18.15 -2.88 -11.39
N LEU A 216 17.88 -2.54 -10.14
CA LEU A 216 18.37 -1.31 -9.52
C LEU A 216 19.61 -1.62 -8.66
N THR A 217 20.48 -0.63 -8.53
CA THR A 217 21.62 -0.72 -7.61
C THR A 217 21.17 -0.54 -6.16
N ARG A 218 21.96 -1.05 -5.19
CA ARG A 218 21.70 -0.82 -3.77
C ARG A 218 21.61 0.66 -3.43
N LYS A 219 22.48 1.49 -4.01
CA LYS A 219 22.45 2.96 -3.81
C LYS A 219 21.11 3.56 -4.24
N GLU A 220 20.52 3.11 -5.35
CA GLU A 220 19.22 3.58 -5.84
C GLU A 220 18.06 3.07 -4.95
N LEU A 221 18.17 1.87 -4.41
CA LEU A 221 17.17 1.31 -3.51
C LEU A 221 17.25 1.92 -2.10
N ASP A 222 18.44 2.14 -1.57
CA ASP A 222 18.64 2.55 -0.18
C ASP A 222 18.47 4.07 0.01
N PHE A 223 18.54 4.87 -1.06
CA PHE A 223 18.34 6.32 -0.98
C PHE A 223 16.85 6.63 -0.75
N LYS A 224 16.56 7.27 0.39
CA LYS A 224 15.21 7.73 0.76
C LYS A 224 15.08 9.22 0.45
N ASP A 225 14.11 9.60 -0.38
CA ASP A 225 13.77 10.99 -0.71
C ASP A 225 12.35 11.30 -0.18
N PRO A 226 12.23 12.09 0.89
CA PRO A 226 10.92 12.46 1.45
C PRO A 226 10.00 13.18 0.46
N GLY A 227 10.56 13.83 -0.56
CA GLY A 227 9.82 14.49 -1.63
C GLY A 227 9.27 13.53 -2.70
N GLN A 228 9.73 12.28 -2.72
CA GLN A 228 9.36 11.27 -3.70
C GLN A 228 9.02 9.91 -3.04
N PRO A 229 8.09 9.87 -2.08
CA PRO A 229 7.73 8.63 -1.40
C PRO A 229 7.08 7.66 -2.39
N LEU A 230 7.43 6.38 -2.29
CA LEU A 230 6.83 5.30 -3.05
C LEU A 230 5.89 4.46 -2.18
N LEU A 231 6.32 4.18 -0.95
CA LEU A 231 5.59 3.38 0.02
C LEU A 231 5.80 3.95 1.42
N ILE A 232 4.74 4.06 2.20
CA ILE A 232 4.79 4.30 3.63
C ILE A 232 4.49 2.98 4.31
N CYS A 233 5.36 2.55 5.24
CA CYS A 233 5.11 1.42 6.10
C CYS A 233 4.93 1.92 7.53
N ALA A 234 3.91 1.44 8.22
CA ALA A 234 3.64 1.81 9.60
C ALA A 234 3.71 0.57 10.50
N ARG A 235 4.44 0.72 11.61
CA ARG A 235 4.37 -0.16 12.76
C ARG A 235 3.57 0.56 13.84
N ILE A 236 2.42 0.01 14.22
CA ILE A 236 1.50 0.61 15.19
C ILE A 236 1.36 -0.36 16.36
N VAL A 237 1.59 0.12 17.57
CA VAL A 237 1.39 -0.63 18.81
C VAL A 237 0.10 -0.15 19.46
N LYS A 238 -0.84 -1.06 19.70
CA LYS A 238 -2.07 -0.69 20.40
C LYS A 238 -1.77 -0.36 21.86
N PRO A 239 -2.02 0.89 22.31
CA PRO A 239 -1.85 1.24 23.73
C PRO A 239 -2.79 0.43 24.64
N ASP A 240 -2.37 0.14 25.87
CA ASP A 240 -3.18 -0.58 26.86
C ASP A 240 -4.51 0.15 27.16
N SER A 241 -4.48 1.48 27.15
CA SER A 241 -5.63 2.34 27.42
C SER A 241 -6.35 2.84 26.15
N TRP A 242 -6.08 2.22 24.99
CA TRP A 242 -6.65 2.69 23.72
C TRP A 242 -8.17 2.65 23.72
N GLN A 243 -8.78 3.81 23.52
CA GLN A 243 -10.22 4.03 23.40
C GLN A 243 -10.51 4.87 22.16
N GLY A 244 -10.03 4.41 21.00
CA GLY A 244 -10.29 5.10 19.75
C GLY A 244 -11.78 5.22 19.48
N GLU A 245 -12.22 6.39 19.04
CA GLU A 245 -13.59 6.60 18.63
C GLU A 245 -13.82 5.91 17.27
N LYS A 246 -14.87 5.08 17.21
CA LYS A 246 -15.25 4.41 15.97
C LYS A 246 -15.76 5.46 14.97
N PRO A 247 -15.15 5.56 13.78
CA PRO A 247 -15.66 6.43 12.73
C PRO A 247 -17.06 5.99 12.29
N ALA A 248 -17.91 6.98 11.93
CA ALA A 248 -19.15 6.67 11.25
C ALA A 248 -18.83 6.03 9.89
N TYR A 249 -19.40 4.87 9.63
CA TYR A 249 -19.15 4.15 8.38
C TYR A 249 -19.59 4.96 7.16
N ARG A 250 -18.74 4.98 6.14
CA ARG A 250 -18.99 5.65 4.87
C ARG A 250 -19.06 4.64 3.73
N GLU A 251 -20.15 4.67 2.96
CA GLU A 251 -20.25 3.90 1.72
C GLU A 251 -19.87 4.77 0.51
N PRO A 252 -19.21 4.17 -0.50
CA PRO A 252 -19.08 4.85 -1.78
C PRO A 252 -20.48 5.03 -2.37
N GLN A 253 -20.81 6.25 -2.77
CA GLN A 253 -22.09 6.54 -3.45
C GLN A 253 -22.16 5.84 -4.82
N TRP A 254 -21.02 5.53 -5.37
CA TRP A 254 -20.87 4.83 -6.63
C TRP A 254 -20.17 3.49 -6.40
N LYS A 255 -20.80 2.40 -6.85
CA LYS A 255 -20.25 1.05 -6.72
C LYS A 255 -19.68 0.57 -8.06
N PRO A 256 -18.63 -0.25 -8.04
CA PRO A 256 -18.14 -0.91 -9.24
C PRO A 256 -19.25 -1.66 -9.97
N GLY A 257 -19.37 -1.45 -11.26
CA GLY A 257 -20.43 -2.04 -12.10
C GLY A 257 -21.68 -1.17 -12.30
N ASP A 258 -21.89 -0.12 -11.49
CA ASP A 258 -23.01 0.82 -11.65
C ASP A 258 -22.83 1.73 -12.87
N ARG A 259 -21.59 1.94 -13.30
CA ARG A 259 -21.25 2.63 -14.55
C ARG A 259 -20.19 1.83 -15.30
N PRO A 260 -20.44 1.50 -16.58
CA PRO A 260 -19.34 1.16 -17.44
C PRO A 260 -18.46 2.40 -17.57
N VAL A 261 -17.24 2.34 -17.08
CA VAL A 261 -16.26 3.36 -17.41
C VAL A 261 -15.88 3.08 -18.85
N ASP A 262 -16.37 3.94 -19.74
CA ASP A 262 -15.99 3.90 -21.15
C ASP A 262 -14.55 4.41 -21.26
N ILE A 263 -13.61 3.48 -21.17
CA ILE A 263 -12.21 3.75 -21.44
C ILE A 263 -11.96 3.33 -22.85
N THR A 264 -11.94 4.30 -23.73
CA THR A 264 -11.56 4.15 -25.13
C THR A 264 -10.08 3.82 -25.32
N ALA A 265 -9.25 3.95 -24.28
CA ALA A 265 -7.85 3.57 -24.33
C ALA A 265 -7.70 2.04 -24.29
N ASP A 266 -6.82 1.51 -25.13
CA ASP A 266 -6.40 0.11 -25.07
C ASP A 266 -5.73 -0.19 -23.72
N THR A 267 -6.43 -0.92 -22.86
CA THR A 267 -5.99 -1.33 -21.54
C THR A 267 -5.71 -2.83 -21.49
N SER A 268 -5.68 -3.51 -22.63
CA SER A 268 -5.43 -4.96 -22.71
C SER A 268 -4.14 -5.39 -22.03
N HIS A 269 -3.13 -4.52 -22.05
CA HIS A 269 -1.84 -4.76 -21.39
C HIS A 269 -1.89 -4.71 -19.84
N TYR A 270 -2.99 -4.25 -19.23
CA TYR A 270 -3.20 -4.34 -17.79
C TYR A 270 -4.06 -5.56 -17.41
N GLY A 271 -4.87 -6.09 -18.33
CA GLY A 271 -5.80 -7.18 -18.07
C GLY A 271 -5.14 -8.53 -17.82
N ASP A 272 -4.00 -8.79 -18.46
CA ASP A 272 -3.30 -10.07 -18.37
C ASP A 272 -2.46 -10.22 -17.08
N VAL A 273 -2.35 -9.16 -16.29
CA VAL A 273 -1.51 -9.14 -15.08
C VAL A 273 -2.06 -10.06 -13.98
N TYR A 274 -3.35 -10.37 -14.02
CA TYR A 274 -4.02 -11.07 -12.92
C TYR A 274 -4.81 -12.33 -13.34
N HIS A 275 -4.81 -12.68 -14.61
CA HIS A 275 -5.29 -13.98 -15.05
C HIS A 275 -4.13 -14.98 -15.05
N GLU A 276 -3.77 -15.49 -13.90
CA GLU A 276 -3.05 -16.76 -13.86
C GLU A 276 -4.01 -17.83 -14.35
N LYS A 277 -3.63 -18.42 -15.47
CA LYS A 277 -4.23 -19.67 -15.91
C LYS A 277 -3.91 -20.72 -14.85
N ASN A 278 -4.96 -21.28 -14.25
CA ASN A 278 -4.90 -22.56 -13.59
C ASN A 278 -4.25 -23.62 -14.51
#